data_25971ff464e6ea980f54c9280d7edfc6
#
_entry.id   25971ff464e6ea980f54c9280d7edfc6
#
_cell.length_a   1.000
_cell.length_b   1.000
_cell.length_c   1.000
_cell.angle_alpha   90.00
_cell.angle_beta   90.00
_cell.angle_gamma   90.00
#
_symmetry.space_group_name_H-M   'P 1'
#
loop_
_entity.id
_entity.type
_entity.pdbx_description
1 polymer ?
#
loop_
_entity_poly.entity_id
_entity_poly.type
_entity_poly.pdbx_seq_one_letter_code
_entity_poly.pdbx_strand_id
1 'polypeptide(L)' 'MVSKTPPSHGLRVGQSVFHTKFGEGVVLTLEGNGADARAQVNFGRHGAKWLALAIAKLTPVD' A
#
# COMPACT_ATOMS: atom_id res chain seq x y z
N MET A 1 -19.50 8.72 -9.15
CA MET A 1 -18.82 8.56 -9.18
C MET A 1 -18.06 8.00 -9.42
N VAL A 2 -17.60 7.93 -9.50
CA VAL A 2 -16.86 7.43 -9.60
C VAL A 2 -16.23 6.73 -9.83
N SER A 3 -15.70 6.34 -9.90
CA SER A 3 -14.99 5.71 -10.03
C SER A 3 -14.20 5.40 -10.37
N LYS A 4 -13.77 5.27 -10.51
CA LYS A 4 -12.96 4.99 -10.76
C LYS A 4 -12.32 3.98 -10.97
N THR A 5 -11.57 4.22 -11.44
CA THR A 5 -10.70 3.13 -11.77
C THR A 5 -9.86 2.77 -10.57
N PRO A 6 -10.03 1.60 -10.03
CA PRO A 6 -9.18 1.25 -8.91
C PRO A 6 -7.73 1.15 -9.37
N PRO A 7 -6.78 1.45 -8.49
CA PRO A 7 -5.38 1.19 -8.80
C PRO A 7 -5.19 -0.28 -9.10
N SER A 8 -4.21 -0.60 -9.92
CA SER A 8 -3.99 -1.97 -10.33
C SER A 8 -3.74 -2.93 -9.15
N HIS A 9 -3.27 -2.41 -8.04
CA HIS A 9 -3.00 -3.19 -6.83
C HIS A 9 -4.14 -3.11 -5.82
N GLY A 10 -5.18 -2.35 -6.11
CA GLY A 10 -6.34 -2.26 -5.22
C GLY A 10 -6.15 -1.44 -3.97
N LEU A 11 -5.05 -0.72 -3.84
CA LEU A 11 -4.76 0.07 -2.64
C LEU A 11 -5.00 1.54 -2.90
N ARG A 12 -5.18 2.28 -1.81
CA ARG A 12 -5.34 3.74 -1.91
C ARG A 12 -4.75 4.39 -0.67
N VAL A 13 -4.42 5.66 -0.81
CA VAL A 13 -3.87 6.45 0.29
C VAL A 13 -4.88 6.49 1.43
N GLY A 14 -4.37 6.29 2.65
CA GLY A 14 -5.21 6.28 3.84
C GLY A 14 -5.76 4.92 4.20
N GLN A 15 -5.58 3.93 3.34
CA GLN A 15 -6.10 2.60 3.59
C GLN A 15 -5.20 1.85 4.55
N SER A 16 -5.81 1.05 5.43
CA SER A 16 -5.07 0.17 6.32
C SER A 16 -4.69 -1.10 5.58
N VAL A 17 -3.47 -1.54 5.77
CA VAL A 17 -2.96 -2.75 5.12
C VAL A 17 -2.18 -3.57 6.14
N PHE A 18 -1.97 -4.83 5.81
CA PHE A 18 -1.19 -5.74 6.65
C PHE A 18 -0.02 -6.30 5.85
N HIS A 19 1.16 -6.28 6.46
CA HIS A 19 2.36 -6.88 5.89
C HIS A 19 2.83 -7.98 6.83
N THR A 20 3.23 -9.11 6.27
CA THR A 20 3.59 -10.26 7.09
C THR A 20 4.80 -10.02 7.98
N LYS A 21 5.68 -9.12 7.58
CA LYS A 21 6.88 -8.79 8.35
C LYS A 21 6.67 -7.63 9.31
N PHE A 22 6.00 -6.59 8.82
CA PHE A 22 5.91 -5.34 9.57
C PHE A 22 4.58 -5.16 10.29
N GLY A 23 3.62 -6.02 10.00
CA GLY A 23 2.33 -5.93 10.64
C GLY A 23 1.42 -4.92 9.95
N GLU A 24 0.53 -4.34 10.71
CA GLU A 24 -0.47 -3.43 10.20
C GLU A 24 0.12 -2.04 9.98
N GLY A 25 -0.29 -1.40 8.89
CA GLY A 25 0.16 -0.05 8.59
C GLY A 25 -0.88 0.70 7.79
N VAL A 26 -0.58 1.96 7.51
CA VAL A 26 -1.46 2.83 6.73
C VAL A 26 -0.72 3.34 5.52
N VAL A 27 -1.35 3.27 4.36
CA VAL A 27 -0.76 3.75 3.10
C VAL A 27 -0.70 5.26 3.13
N LEU A 28 0.50 5.80 2.97
CA LEU A 28 0.73 7.24 2.96
C LEU A 28 0.78 7.80 1.55
N THR A 29 1.42 7.07 0.64
CA THR A 29 1.66 7.55 -0.72
C THR A 29 1.67 6.37 -1.66
N LEU A 30 1.18 6.60 -2.86
CA LEU A 30 1.23 5.60 -3.93
C LEU A 30 1.91 6.24 -5.13
N GLU A 31 2.86 5.51 -5.74
CA GLU A 31 3.58 5.98 -6.92
C GLU A 31 3.73 4.87 -7.92
N GLY A 32 3.81 5.25 -9.20
CA GLY A 32 4.02 4.32 -10.27
C GLY A 32 2.79 3.54 -10.62
N ASN A 33 2.92 2.69 -11.62
CA ASN A 33 1.82 1.84 -12.05
C ASN A 33 2.35 0.49 -12.48
N GLY A 34 1.47 -0.50 -12.49
CA GLY A 34 1.83 -1.82 -12.96
C GLY A 34 3.00 -2.38 -12.20
N ALA A 35 4.02 -2.83 -12.93
CA ALA A 35 5.17 -3.46 -12.31
C ALA A 35 6.02 -2.49 -11.50
N ASP A 36 5.89 -1.18 -11.77
CA ASP A 36 6.68 -0.17 -11.07
C ASP A 36 5.92 0.44 -9.90
N ALA A 37 4.73 -0.02 -9.61
CA ALA A 37 3.93 0.53 -8.54
C ALA A 37 4.59 0.29 -7.19
N ARG A 38 4.57 1.32 -6.35
CA ARG A 38 5.12 1.22 -5.00
C ARG A 38 4.29 2.06 -4.06
N ALA A 39 4.33 1.70 -2.80
CA ALA A 39 3.58 2.39 -1.77
C ALA A 39 4.49 2.73 -0.60
N GLN A 40 4.28 3.91 -0.04
CA GLN A 40 4.88 4.26 1.23
C GLN A 40 3.84 3.95 2.30
N VAL A 41 4.21 3.12 3.25
CA VAL A 41 3.30 2.68 4.31
C VAL A 41 3.91 2.98 5.66
N ASN A 42 3.11 3.55 6.53
CA ASN A 42 3.54 3.83 7.90
C ASN A 42 3.15 2.64 8.77
N PHE A 43 4.15 1.94 9.25
CA PHE A 43 3.96 0.75 10.09
C PHE A 43 4.14 1.06 11.57
N GLY A 44 3.85 2.27 11.98
CA GLY A 44 3.94 2.62 13.38
C GLY A 44 5.36 2.58 13.88
N ARG A 45 5.67 1.66 14.81
CA ARG A 45 7.01 1.61 15.39
C ARG A 45 8.10 1.26 14.38
N HIS A 46 7.74 0.68 13.27
CA HIS A 46 8.73 0.38 12.22
C HIS A 46 8.96 1.57 11.30
N GLY A 47 8.16 2.62 11.43
CA GLY A 47 8.29 3.81 10.63
C GLY A 47 7.72 3.65 9.23
N ALA A 48 7.90 4.66 8.40
CA ALA A 48 7.43 4.64 7.02
C ALA A 48 8.42 3.89 6.14
N LYS A 49 7.89 3.03 5.29
CA LYS A 49 8.72 2.24 4.39
C LYS A 49 8.14 2.27 2.99
N TRP A 50 9.02 2.31 2.00
CA TRP A 50 8.64 2.20 0.60
C TRP A 50 8.68 0.74 0.19
N LEU A 51 7.58 0.25 -0.38
CA LEU A 51 7.46 -1.14 -0.77
C LEU A 51 7.08 -1.23 -2.24
N ALA A 52 7.77 -2.12 -2.97
CA ALA A 52 7.43 -2.41 -4.35
C ALA A 52 6.24 -3.37 -4.34
N LEU A 53 5.12 -2.92 -4.90
CA LEU A 53 3.87 -3.68 -4.80
C LEU A 53 3.89 -4.97 -5.61
N ALA A 54 4.78 -5.06 -6.59
CA ALA A 54 4.94 -6.29 -7.35
C ALA A 54 5.55 -7.40 -6.50
N ILE A 55 6.27 -7.04 -5.46
CA ILE A 55 6.99 -7.98 -4.60
C ILE A 55 6.35 -8.08 -3.22
N ALA A 56 6.10 -6.93 -2.62
CA ALA A 56 5.52 -6.89 -1.28
C ALA A 56 4.03 -7.14 -1.36
N LYS A 57 3.57 -8.12 -0.61
CA LYS A 57 2.15 -8.47 -0.61
C LYS A 57 1.48 -7.79 0.57
N LEU A 58 0.77 -6.73 0.27
CA LEU A 58 0.01 -6.00 1.28
C LEU A 58 -1.44 -6.42 1.20
N THR A 59 -1.99 -6.82 2.33
CA THR A 59 -3.37 -7.23 2.41
C THR A 59 -4.20 -6.08 2.94
N PRO A 60 -5.21 -5.61 2.21
CA PRO A 60 -6.06 -4.55 2.72
C PRO A 60 -6.79 -5.00 3.99
N VAL A 61 -6.84 -4.10 4.95
CA VAL A 61 -7.54 -4.33 6.21
C VAL A 61 -8.65 -3.29 6.31
N ASP A 62 -9.85 -3.73 6.47
CA ASP A 62 -10.99 -2.81 6.59
C ASP A 62 -11.37 -2.58 8.02
#